data_357f737a68f5f0ea75c6222250c7fa33
#
_entry.id   357f737a68f5f0ea75c6222250c7fa33
#
_cell.length_a   1.000
_cell.length_b   1.000
_cell.length_c   1.000
_cell.angle_alpha   90.00
_cell.angle_beta   90.00
_cell.angle_gamma   90.00
#
_symmetry.space_group_name_H-M   'P 1'
#
loop_
_entity.id
_entity.type
_entity.pdbx_description
1 polymer ?
#
loop_
_entity_poly.entity_id
_entity_poly.type
_entity_poly.pdbx_seq_one_letter_code
_entity_poly.pdbx_strand_id
1 'polypeptide(L)'
;MKQNLLRRGQRVVLEARKEGQVWRHTFVIDLALPQQLVLTPLTEGEIISVYEVGSKVTGYIPTPIRAYQFESTVIQVRSGVSPYLIISLPESVTPIQRRRFFRVKVLHSVNLLPIPNDEEEQLSQPIEVYGTDINAGGVGVRIDLSKMPSRLNLREHQRLQLRLFLPPIEKAFPEGLVVEAVGEILWMRKNGQTLKLGIAFTKIDRRVQERIIAWCFAYQCQLLRLGLWSDEV
;
A
#
# COMPACT_ATOMS: atom_id res chain seq x y z
N MET A 1 -13.59 -7.99 -20.96
CA MET A 1 -13.01 -7.24 -19.82
C MET A 1 -12.64 -8.14 -18.66
N LYS A 2 -13.51 -9.06 -18.19
CA LYS A 2 -13.26 -10.00 -17.08
C LYS A 2 -12.01 -10.86 -17.28
N GLN A 3 -11.84 -11.45 -18.46
CA GLN A 3 -10.69 -12.32 -18.79
C GLN A 3 -9.33 -11.61 -18.78
N ASN A 4 -9.28 -10.31 -19.06
CA ASN A 4 -8.04 -9.54 -19.02
C ASN A 4 -7.60 -9.16 -17.59
N LEU A 5 -8.52 -9.16 -16.63
CA LEU A 5 -8.24 -8.83 -15.23
C LEU A 5 -7.85 -10.05 -14.39
N LEU A 6 -8.34 -11.25 -14.75
CA LEU A 6 -8.09 -12.50 -14.04
C LEU A 6 -7.15 -13.40 -14.87
N ARG A 7 -5.95 -12.92 -15.15
CA ARG A 7 -4.93 -13.62 -15.95
C ARG A 7 -3.75 -14.07 -15.10
N ARG A 8 -3.00 -15.03 -15.61
CA ARG A 8 -1.75 -15.50 -14.99
C ARG A 8 -0.80 -14.32 -14.70
N GLY A 9 -0.16 -14.34 -13.54
CA GLY A 9 0.74 -13.28 -13.08
C GLY A 9 0.05 -12.07 -12.45
N GLN A 10 -1.28 -11.97 -12.53
CA GLN A 10 -2.04 -10.88 -11.91
C GLN A 10 -2.02 -11.02 -10.39
N ARG A 11 -1.70 -9.92 -9.69
CA ARG A 11 -1.79 -9.85 -8.23
C ARG A 11 -3.24 -9.70 -7.79
N VAL A 12 -3.61 -10.43 -6.76
CA VAL A 12 -4.92 -10.39 -6.11
C VAL A 12 -4.71 -10.29 -4.60
N VAL A 13 -5.45 -9.41 -3.95
CA VAL A 13 -5.52 -9.37 -2.49
C VAL A 13 -6.82 -10.04 -2.09
N LEU A 14 -6.75 -11.14 -1.35
CA LEU A 14 -7.94 -11.77 -0.78
C LEU A 14 -8.16 -11.32 0.66
N GLU A 15 -9.40 -11.01 0.94
CA GLU A 15 -9.90 -10.72 2.28
C GLU A 15 -10.77 -11.89 2.73
N ALA A 16 -10.42 -12.49 3.86
CA ALA A 16 -11.21 -13.49 4.57
C ALA A 16 -11.62 -12.97 5.93
N ARG A 17 -12.78 -13.39 6.41
CA ARG A 17 -13.27 -13.06 7.77
C ARG A 17 -13.32 -14.34 8.59
N LYS A 18 -12.60 -14.33 9.70
CA LYS A 18 -12.59 -15.44 10.66
C LYS A 18 -12.63 -14.88 12.08
N GLU A 19 -13.53 -15.40 12.91
CA GLU A 19 -13.66 -15.00 14.33
C GLU A 19 -13.80 -13.49 14.57
N GLY A 20 -14.52 -12.80 13.67
CA GLY A 20 -14.70 -11.35 13.74
C GLY A 20 -13.53 -10.51 13.24
N GLN A 21 -12.40 -11.15 12.91
CA GLN A 21 -11.22 -10.49 12.36
C GLN A 21 -11.21 -10.55 10.83
N VAL A 22 -10.62 -9.52 10.22
CA VAL A 22 -10.44 -9.41 8.77
C VAL A 22 -8.98 -9.66 8.44
N TRP A 23 -8.72 -10.72 7.68
CA TRP A 23 -7.40 -11.10 7.21
C TRP A 23 -7.24 -10.72 5.75
N ARG A 24 -6.08 -10.17 5.39
CA ARG A 24 -5.76 -9.78 4.02
C ARG A 24 -4.42 -10.33 3.61
N HIS A 25 -4.41 -11.17 2.57
CA HIS A 25 -3.20 -11.74 2.01
C HIS A 25 -3.10 -11.46 0.52
N THR A 26 -1.88 -11.32 0.04
CA THR A 26 -1.62 -11.04 -1.38
C THR A 26 -1.19 -12.33 -2.07
N PHE A 27 -1.86 -12.62 -3.19
CA PHE A 27 -1.61 -13.78 -4.04
C PHE A 27 -1.26 -13.35 -5.46
N VAL A 28 -0.68 -14.27 -6.20
CA VAL A 28 -0.57 -14.19 -7.66
C VAL A 28 -1.46 -15.27 -8.26
N ILE A 29 -2.17 -14.95 -9.32
CA ILE A 29 -2.90 -15.94 -10.13
C ILE A 29 -1.85 -16.75 -10.89
N ASP A 30 -1.69 -18.01 -10.53
CA ASP A 30 -0.80 -18.93 -11.24
C ASP A 30 -1.50 -19.57 -12.46
N LEU A 31 -2.76 -19.97 -12.29
CA LEU A 31 -3.60 -20.48 -13.36
C LEU A 31 -5.01 -19.87 -13.29
N ALA A 32 -5.53 -19.48 -14.45
CA ALA A 32 -6.93 -19.10 -14.63
C ALA A 32 -7.61 -20.17 -15.51
N LEU A 33 -8.47 -20.97 -14.91
CA LEU A 33 -9.22 -22.04 -15.55
C LEU A 33 -10.69 -21.60 -15.76
N PRO A 34 -11.48 -22.29 -16.60
CA PRO A 34 -12.84 -21.88 -16.91
C PRO A 34 -13.77 -21.70 -15.71
N GLN A 35 -13.54 -22.43 -14.63
CA GLN A 35 -14.41 -22.42 -13.43
C GLN A 35 -13.66 -22.06 -12.14
N GLN A 36 -12.33 -21.91 -12.17
CA GLN A 36 -11.54 -21.70 -10.95
C GLN A 36 -10.25 -20.93 -11.21
N LEU A 37 -9.73 -20.32 -10.16
CA LEU A 37 -8.42 -19.67 -10.13
C LEU A 37 -7.52 -20.39 -9.15
N VAL A 38 -6.29 -20.69 -9.58
CA VAL A 38 -5.23 -21.20 -8.70
C VAL A 38 -4.36 -20.01 -8.29
N LEU A 39 -4.21 -19.81 -7.00
CA LEU A 39 -3.55 -18.66 -6.40
C LEU A 39 -2.37 -19.13 -5.55
N THR A 40 -1.20 -18.52 -5.74
CA THR A 40 0.00 -18.75 -4.95
C THR A 40 0.27 -17.53 -4.07
N PRO A 41 0.50 -17.68 -2.76
CA PRO A 41 0.81 -16.56 -1.87
C PRO A 41 2.13 -15.89 -2.28
N LEU A 42 2.18 -14.57 -2.19
CA LEU A 42 3.37 -13.78 -2.57
C LEU A 42 4.44 -13.75 -1.49
N THR A 43 4.08 -14.01 -0.25
CA THR A 43 4.97 -13.96 0.90
C THR A 43 5.14 -15.37 1.47
N GLU A 44 6.38 -15.83 1.59
CA GLU A 44 6.69 -17.10 2.24
C GLU A 44 6.26 -17.06 3.71
N GLY A 45 5.58 -18.11 4.18
CA GLY A 45 5.07 -18.19 5.55
C GLY A 45 3.73 -17.51 5.79
N GLU A 46 3.09 -16.92 4.78
CA GLU A 46 1.70 -16.44 4.92
C GLU A 46 0.77 -17.60 5.29
N ILE A 47 0.03 -17.39 6.36
CA ILE A 47 -0.85 -18.39 6.94
C ILE A 47 -2.08 -18.55 6.06
N ILE A 48 -2.10 -19.59 5.22
CA ILE A 48 -3.30 -19.98 4.45
C ILE A 48 -4.38 -20.57 5.38
N SER A 49 -4.08 -20.82 6.65
CA SER A 49 -4.98 -21.44 7.63
C SER A 49 -6.25 -20.65 7.96
N VAL A 50 -6.30 -19.37 7.56
CA VAL A 50 -7.53 -18.55 7.72
C VAL A 50 -8.57 -18.83 6.63
N TYR A 51 -8.17 -19.50 5.54
CA TYR A 51 -9.05 -19.83 4.43
C TYR A 51 -9.59 -21.25 4.63
N GLU A 52 -10.90 -21.39 4.68
CA GLU A 52 -11.59 -22.66 4.84
C GLU A 52 -12.35 -23.03 3.57
N VAL A 53 -12.33 -24.31 3.19
CA VAL A 53 -13.08 -24.80 2.02
C VAL A 53 -14.57 -24.49 2.20
N GLY A 54 -15.21 -23.93 1.20
CA GLY A 54 -16.59 -23.47 1.21
C GLY A 54 -16.78 -22.05 1.76
N SER A 55 -15.76 -21.42 2.37
CA SER A 55 -15.87 -20.03 2.84
C SER A 55 -15.91 -19.03 1.69
N LYS A 56 -16.65 -17.94 1.90
CA LYS A 56 -16.64 -16.79 0.98
C LYS A 56 -15.44 -15.89 1.23
N VAL A 57 -14.86 -15.39 0.14
CA VAL A 57 -13.74 -14.45 0.16
C VAL A 57 -14.03 -13.27 -0.76
N THR A 58 -13.59 -12.09 -0.35
CA THR A 58 -13.61 -10.91 -1.21
C THR A 58 -12.23 -10.71 -1.82
N GLY A 59 -12.16 -10.69 -3.14
CA GLY A 59 -10.93 -10.47 -3.88
C GLY A 59 -10.83 -9.04 -4.40
N TYR A 60 -9.61 -8.48 -4.38
CA TYR A 60 -9.29 -7.17 -4.93
C TYR A 60 -8.16 -7.29 -5.93
N ILE A 61 -8.36 -6.78 -7.13
CA ILE A 61 -7.34 -6.70 -8.18
C ILE A 61 -6.84 -5.26 -8.23
N PRO A 62 -5.64 -4.97 -7.72
CA PRO A 62 -5.05 -3.64 -7.87
C PRO A 62 -4.60 -3.43 -9.31
N THR A 63 -4.98 -2.30 -9.89
CA THR A 63 -4.41 -1.80 -11.14
C THR A 63 -3.91 -0.37 -10.96
N PRO A 64 -3.11 0.17 -11.87
CA PRO A 64 -2.61 1.54 -11.77
C PRO A 64 -3.73 2.58 -11.66
N ILE A 65 -4.78 2.43 -12.44
CA ILE A 65 -5.86 3.42 -12.59
C ILE A 65 -6.91 3.26 -11.50
N ARG A 66 -7.36 2.01 -11.24
CA ARG A 66 -8.44 1.71 -10.28
C ARG A 66 -8.26 0.32 -9.67
N ALA A 67 -8.97 0.02 -8.62
CA ALA A 67 -9.08 -1.33 -8.13
C ALA A 67 -10.38 -1.99 -8.62
N TYR A 68 -10.37 -3.32 -8.69
CA TYR A 68 -11.56 -4.10 -8.96
C TYR A 68 -11.82 -5.02 -7.79
N GLN A 69 -13.08 -5.29 -7.52
CA GLN A 69 -13.53 -6.19 -6.47
C GLN A 69 -14.34 -7.34 -7.08
N PHE A 70 -14.23 -8.51 -6.46
CA PHE A 70 -15.06 -9.67 -6.78
C PHE A 70 -15.31 -10.49 -5.52
N GLU A 71 -16.37 -11.28 -5.56
CA GLU A 71 -16.67 -12.31 -4.56
C GLU A 71 -16.36 -13.68 -5.14
N SER A 72 -15.86 -14.58 -4.31
CA SER A 72 -15.55 -15.96 -4.69
C SER A 72 -15.69 -16.88 -3.48
N THR A 73 -15.62 -18.19 -3.76
CA THR A 73 -15.67 -19.24 -2.74
C THR A 73 -14.38 -20.05 -2.78
N VAL A 74 -13.85 -20.39 -1.63
CA VAL A 74 -12.68 -21.26 -1.49
C VAL A 74 -13.06 -22.69 -1.86
N ILE A 75 -12.38 -23.26 -2.84
CA ILE A 75 -12.59 -24.65 -3.30
C ILE A 75 -11.60 -25.61 -2.63
N GLN A 76 -10.33 -25.16 -2.53
CA GLN A 76 -9.27 -25.99 -1.97
C GLN A 76 -8.21 -25.12 -1.32
N VAL A 77 -7.64 -25.62 -0.25
CA VAL A 77 -6.51 -25.00 0.48
C VAL A 77 -5.40 -26.03 0.60
N ARG A 78 -4.18 -25.68 0.23
CA ARG A 78 -2.98 -26.50 0.45
C ARG A 78 -1.95 -25.68 1.19
N SER A 79 -1.57 -26.15 2.36
CA SER A 79 -0.48 -25.63 3.18
C SER A 79 0.81 -26.42 2.96
N GLY A 80 1.95 -25.93 3.43
CA GLY A 80 3.23 -26.63 3.39
C GLY A 80 4.25 -26.01 2.44
N VAL A 81 5.14 -26.83 1.87
CA VAL A 81 6.30 -26.38 1.08
C VAL A 81 5.92 -25.62 -0.20
N SER A 82 4.78 -25.96 -0.80
CA SER A 82 4.26 -25.28 -1.99
C SER A 82 2.79 -24.92 -1.76
N PRO A 83 2.53 -23.86 -0.99
CA PRO A 83 1.19 -23.48 -0.60
C PRO A 83 0.43 -22.90 -1.79
N TYR A 84 -0.85 -23.28 -1.93
CA TYR A 84 -1.76 -22.67 -2.89
C TYR A 84 -3.20 -22.65 -2.39
N LEU A 85 -3.99 -21.76 -2.99
CA LEU A 85 -5.40 -21.61 -2.76
C LEU A 85 -6.14 -21.73 -4.09
N ILE A 86 -7.19 -22.55 -4.15
CA ILE A 86 -8.09 -22.60 -5.30
C ILE A 86 -9.41 -21.94 -4.89
N ILE A 87 -9.83 -20.96 -5.69
CA ILE A 87 -11.12 -20.29 -5.54
C ILE A 87 -11.97 -20.48 -6.79
N SER A 88 -13.29 -20.41 -6.65
CA SER A 88 -14.19 -20.39 -7.81
C SER A 88 -13.91 -19.20 -8.72
N LEU A 89 -14.12 -19.35 -10.03
CA LEU A 89 -14.05 -18.20 -10.91
C LEU A 89 -15.18 -17.22 -10.54
N PRO A 90 -14.88 -15.95 -10.23
CA PRO A 90 -15.89 -14.98 -9.85
C PRO A 90 -16.95 -14.80 -10.94
N GLU A 91 -18.20 -14.67 -10.58
CA GLU A 91 -19.29 -14.39 -11.54
C GLU A 91 -19.15 -12.99 -12.15
N SER A 92 -18.78 -12.02 -11.33
CA SER A 92 -18.60 -10.62 -11.73
C SER A 92 -17.35 -10.01 -11.13
N VAL A 93 -16.80 -9.01 -11.82
CA VAL A 93 -15.68 -8.18 -11.36
C VAL A 93 -16.08 -6.73 -11.54
N THR A 94 -16.23 -6.01 -10.43
CA THR A 94 -16.73 -4.64 -10.42
C THR A 94 -15.62 -3.64 -10.14
N PRO A 95 -15.54 -2.51 -10.85
CA PRO A 95 -14.59 -1.45 -10.51
C PRO A 95 -14.97 -0.80 -9.19
N ILE A 96 -13.97 -0.53 -8.35
CA ILE A 96 -14.16 0.18 -7.08
C ILE A 96 -13.17 1.31 -6.94
N GLN A 97 -13.62 2.42 -6.36
CA GLN A 97 -12.76 3.53 -5.97
C GLN A 97 -12.46 3.42 -4.47
N ARG A 98 -11.31 2.84 -4.13
CA ARG A 98 -10.86 2.67 -2.74
C ARG A 98 -10.09 3.87 -2.20
N ARG A 99 -9.54 4.70 -3.09
CA ARG A 99 -8.72 5.84 -2.71
C ARG A 99 -9.53 7.12 -2.74
N ARG A 100 -9.57 7.79 -1.61
CA ARG A 100 -10.21 9.10 -1.48
C ARG A 100 -9.42 10.19 -2.23
N PHE A 101 -8.09 10.03 -2.30
CA PHE A 101 -7.18 10.99 -2.93
C PHE A 101 -6.35 10.32 -4.01
N PHE A 102 -6.08 11.07 -5.07
CA PHE A 102 -5.14 10.69 -6.10
C PHE A 102 -3.72 10.62 -5.52
N ARG A 103 -2.93 9.66 -5.98
CA ARG A 103 -1.57 9.38 -5.49
C ARG A 103 -0.57 9.54 -6.62
N VAL A 104 0.53 10.21 -6.34
CA VAL A 104 1.67 10.29 -7.25
C VAL A 104 2.88 9.57 -6.68
N LYS A 105 3.62 8.90 -7.55
CA LYS A 105 4.92 8.35 -7.21
C LYS A 105 5.95 9.43 -7.36
N VAL A 106 6.69 9.67 -6.31
CA VAL A 106 7.76 10.67 -6.27
C VAL A 106 8.74 10.31 -5.16
N LEU A 107 10.02 10.32 -5.49
CA LEU A 107 11.07 10.20 -4.50
C LEU A 107 11.27 11.56 -3.82
N HIS A 108 11.17 11.61 -2.50
CA HIS A 108 11.31 12.83 -1.72
C HIS A 108 11.86 12.52 -0.33
N SER A 109 12.41 13.55 0.34
CA SER A 109 12.89 13.40 1.71
C SER A 109 11.73 13.46 2.71
N VAL A 110 11.79 12.61 3.72
CA VAL A 110 10.85 12.55 4.84
C VAL A 110 11.62 12.43 6.13
N ASN A 111 11.41 13.36 7.04
CA ASN A 111 11.84 13.24 8.42
C ASN A 111 10.68 12.68 9.23
N LEU A 112 10.91 11.56 9.91
CA LEU A 112 9.93 10.96 10.80
C LEU A 112 10.47 10.86 12.22
N LEU A 113 9.61 11.21 13.17
CA LEU A 113 9.89 11.11 14.59
C LEU A 113 8.75 10.33 15.25
N PRO A 114 9.01 9.14 15.79
CA PRO A 114 8.03 8.40 16.56
C PRO A 114 7.51 9.23 17.74
N ILE A 115 6.19 9.23 17.92
CA ILE A 115 5.57 9.81 19.11
C ILE A 115 5.53 8.67 20.13
N PRO A 116 6.20 8.81 21.29
CA PRO A 116 6.21 7.76 22.30
C PRO A 116 4.80 7.52 22.86
N ASN A 117 4.51 6.29 23.22
CA ASN A 117 3.47 5.97 24.18
C ASN A 117 4.07 6.22 25.58
N ASP A 118 3.24 6.45 26.59
CA ASP A 118 3.60 6.98 27.92
C ASP A 118 4.77 6.31 28.68
N GLU A 119 5.29 5.17 28.19
CA GLU A 119 6.36 4.39 28.82
C GLU A 119 7.62 4.25 27.94
N GLU A 120 7.71 4.87 26.76
CA GLU A 120 8.81 4.69 25.82
C GLU A 120 9.76 5.89 25.82
N GLU A 121 11.08 5.62 25.80
CA GLU A 121 12.09 6.67 25.58
C GLU A 121 11.86 7.36 24.23
N GLN A 122 11.65 8.66 24.27
CA GLN A 122 11.52 9.46 23.06
C GLN A 122 12.84 9.52 22.30
N LEU A 123 12.82 9.24 21.00
CA LEU A 123 13.96 9.57 20.15
C LEU A 123 14.15 11.09 20.15
N SER A 124 15.36 11.53 20.44
CA SER A 124 15.70 12.95 20.50
C SER A 124 15.82 13.62 19.13
N GLN A 125 15.93 12.83 18.06
CA GLN A 125 16.14 13.35 16.71
C GLN A 125 15.27 12.61 15.67
N PRO A 126 14.77 13.33 14.66
CA PRO A 126 14.04 12.72 13.56
C PRO A 126 14.97 11.87 12.68
N ILE A 127 14.40 10.84 12.07
CA ILE A 127 15.09 9.96 11.15
C ILE A 127 14.75 10.40 9.73
N GLU A 128 15.79 10.62 8.92
CA GLU A 128 15.63 10.92 7.52
C GLU A 128 15.47 9.63 6.72
N VAL A 129 14.41 9.56 5.93
CA VAL A 129 14.04 8.42 5.10
C VAL A 129 13.50 8.90 3.74
N TYR A 130 13.23 7.94 2.83
CA TYR A 130 12.73 8.26 1.49
C TYR A 130 11.23 8.00 1.38
N GLY A 131 10.47 9.05 1.04
CA GLY A 131 9.10 8.93 0.54
C GLY A 131 9.11 8.35 -0.87
N THR A 132 8.20 7.44 -1.15
CA THR A 132 8.07 6.77 -2.45
C THR A 132 6.84 7.17 -3.23
N ASP A 133 5.82 7.59 -2.53
CA ASP A 133 4.57 8.11 -3.07
C ASP A 133 3.87 9.00 -2.04
N ILE A 134 3.02 9.90 -2.51
CA ILE A 134 2.24 10.81 -1.66
C ILE A 134 0.85 11.03 -2.22
N ASN A 135 -0.09 11.28 -1.32
CA ASN A 135 -1.41 11.86 -1.59
C ASN A 135 -1.86 12.71 -0.39
N ALA A 136 -2.98 13.39 -0.51
CA ALA A 136 -3.50 14.24 0.57
C ALA A 136 -3.96 13.49 1.84
N GLY A 137 -4.00 12.17 1.83
CA GLY A 137 -4.34 11.34 2.99
C GLY A 137 -3.16 10.60 3.60
N GLY A 138 -1.95 10.66 2.99
CA GLY A 138 -0.81 9.92 3.52
C GLY A 138 0.37 9.79 2.58
N VAL A 139 1.39 9.09 3.04
CA VAL A 139 2.67 8.92 2.37
C VAL A 139 3.14 7.46 2.43
N GLY A 140 3.71 6.97 1.34
CA GLY A 140 4.49 5.73 1.32
C GLY A 140 5.96 6.04 1.60
N VAL A 141 6.60 5.25 2.47
CA VAL A 141 7.98 5.46 2.90
C VAL A 141 8.78 4.19 2.73
N ARG A 142 10.04 4.34 2.35
CA ARG A 142 11.04 3.28 2.28
C ARG A 142 12.21 3.60 3.20
N ILE A 143 12.56 2.66 4.06
CA ILE A 143 13.65 2.75 5.03
C ILE A 143 14.68 1.70 4.70
N ASP A 144 15.94 2.08 4.68
CA ASP A 144 17.07 1.16 4.65
C ASP A 144 17.41 0.77 6.09
N LEU A 145 17.17 -0.49 6.45
CA LEU A 145 17.39 -0.99 7.80
C LEU A 145 18.85 -0.92 8.25
N SER A 146 19.79 -0.93 7.30
CA SER A 146 21.22 -0.77 7.63
C SER A 146 21.57 0.62 8.16
N LYS A 147 20.71 1.61 7.90
CA LYS A 147 20.89 3.01 8.32
C LYS A 147 20.00 3.39 9.52
N MET A 148 19.23 2.44 10.03
CA MET A 148 18.36 2.70 11.17
C MET A 148 19.14 2.66 12.50
N PRO A 149 18.82 3.57 13.43
CA PRO A 149 19.29 3.45 14.80
C PRO A 149 18.85 2.14 15.43
N SER A 150 19.72 1.43 16.12
CA SER A 150 19.44 0.13 16.76
C SER A 150 18.25 0.15 17.73
N ARG A 151 17.91 1.33 18.26
CA ARG A 151 16.80 1.54 19.20
C ARG A 151 15.46 1.82 18.52
N LEU A 152 15.43 1.97 17.19
CA LEU A 152 14.18 2.27 16.48
C LEU A 152 13.36 1.00 16.29
N ASN A 153 12.29 0.88 17.05
CA ASN A 153 11.30 -0.17 16.91
C ASN A 153 9.99 0.43 16.40
N LEU A 154 9.77 0.37 15.06
CA LEU A 154 8.52 0.81 14.45
C LEU A 154 7.51 -0.33 14.46
N ARG A 155 6.24 -0.01 14.71
CA ARG A 155 5.12 -0.95 14.72
C ARG A 155 3.89 -0.38 14.04
N GLU A 156 3.01 -1.24 13.58
CA GLU A 156 1.71 -0.82 13.04
C GLU A 156 0.92 -0.09 14.12
N HIS A 157 0.12 0.88 13.71
CA HIS A 157 -0.64 1.80 14.55
C HIS A 157 0.18 2.77 15.40
N GLN A 158 1.50 2.79 15.25
CA GLN A 158 2.34 3.80 15.89
C GLN A 158 2.14 5.16 15.24
N ARG A 159 2.04 6.21 16.07
CA ARG A 159 1.95 7.60 15.62
C ARG A 159 3.33 8.20 15.40
N LEU A 160 3.43 9.03 14.37
CA LEU A 160 4.68 9.67 13.94
C LEU A 160 4.44 11.17 13.70
N GLN A 161 5.38 12.01 14.10
CA GLN A 161 5.52 13.35 13.53
C GLN A 161 6.25 13.22 12.20
N LEU A 162 5.76 13.94 11.19
CA LEU A 162 6.25 13.87 9.82
C LEU A 162 6.58 15.26 9.32
N ARG A 163 7.73 15.40 8.66
CA ARG A 163 8.06 16.56 7.85
C ARG A 163 8.57 16.10 6.50
N LEU A 164 7.83 16.42 5.44
CA LEU A 164 8.09 15.99 4.08
C LEU A 164 8.57 17.19 3.25
N PHE A 165 9.51 16.91 2.33
CA PHE A 165 10.07 17.91 1.42
C PHE A 165 9.78 17.47 -0.01
N LEU A 166 8.65 17.94 -0.56
CA LEU A 166 8.27 17.62 -1.92
C LEU A 166 9.07 18.47 -2.90
N PRO A 167 9.56 17.88 -4.01
CA PRO A 167 10.43 18.58 -4.94
C PRO A 167 9.75 19.76 -5.63
N PRO A 168 10.54 20.71 -6.15
CA PRO A 168 10.04 21.82 -6.93
C PRO A 168 9.30 21.36 -8.19
N ILE A 169 8.29 22.13 -8.58
CA ILE A 169 7.57 22.01 -9.86
C ILE A 169 7.63 23.38 -10.52
N GLU A 170 8.26 23.44 -11.68
CA GLU A 170 8.41 24.67 -12.44
C GLU A 170 7.08 25.41 -12.59
N LYS A 171 7.04 26.69 -12.32
CA LYS A 171 5.87 27.59 -12.31
C LYS A 171 4.83 27.36 -11.22
N ALA A 172 4.53 26.14 -10.81
CA ALA A 172 3.46 25.87 -9.84
C ALA A 172 3.96 25.89 -8.38
N PHE A 173 5.12 25.27 -8.14
CA PHE A 173 5.76 25.17 -6.82
C PHE A 173 7.28 25.32 -6.99
N PRO A 174 7.80 26.50 -7.32
CA PRO A 174 9.22 26.69 -7.67
C PRO A 174 10.17 26.35 -6.50
N GLU A 175 9.72 26.49 -5.26
CA GLU A 175 10.48 26.16 -4.05
C GLU A 175 10.14 24.78 -3.49
N GLY A 176 9.29 24.01 -4.19
CA GLY A 176 8.73 22.75 -3.67
C GLY A 176 7.63 22.99 -2.65
N LEU A 177 7.36 21.98 -1.84
CA LEU A 177 6.35 22.05 -0.78
C LEU A 177 6.85 21.34 0.48
N VAL A 178 6.91 22.07 1.59
CA VAL A 178 7.13 21.49 2.92
C VAL A 178 5.76 21.14 3.52
N VAL A 179 5.65 19.92 4.03
CA VAL A 179 4.43 19.39 4.66
C VAL A 179 4.77 18.92 6.06
N GLU A 180 4.04 19.41 7.05
CA GLU A 180 4.10 18.94 8.42
C GLU A 180 2.77 18.28 8.81
N ALA A 181 2.84 17.08 9.37
CA ALA A 181 1.67 16.30 9.74
C ALA A 181 1.98 15.34 10.90
N VAL A 182 0.93 14.87 11.55
CA VAL A 182 0.98 13.65 12.36
C VAL A 182 0.36 12.54 11.56
N GLY A 183 1.02 11.40 11.52
CA GLY A 183 0.54 10.21 10.83
C GLY A 183 0.53 8.97 11.71
N GLU A 184 -0.12 7.94 11.22
CA GLU A 184 -0.16 6.61 11.83
C GLU A 184 0.29 5.56 10.81
N ILE A 185 1.13 4.62 11.22
CA ILE A 185 1.57 3.51 10.38
C ILE A 185 0.39 2.54 10.19
N LEU A 186 -0.12 2.45 8.96
CA LEU A 186 -1.22 1.53 8.65
C LEU A 186 -0.77 0.13 8.28
N TRP A 187 0.43 0.00 7.73
CA TRP A 187 1.02 -1.28 7.36
C TRP A 187 2.54 -1.17 7.25
N MET A 188 3.19 -2.30 7.46
CA MET A 188 4.63 -2.46 7.34
C MET A 188 4.95 -3.70 6.52
N ARG A 189 5.99 -3.62 5.67
CA ARG A 189 6.48 -4.77 4.90
C ARG A 189 8.00 -4.75 4.85
N LYS A 190 8.61 -5.79 5.38
CA LYS A 190 10.06 -6.00 5.31
C LYS A 190 10.39 -6.86 4.09
N ASN A 191 11.40 -6.42 3.33
CA ASN A 191 11.97 -7.19 2.21
C ASN A 191 13.50 -7.04 2.27
N GLY A 192 14.16 -8.08 2.79
CA GLY A 192 15.60 -8.03 3.04
C GLY A 192 15.98 -6.89 3.99
N GLN A 193 16.85 -6.00 3.53
CA GLN A 193 17.29 -4.81 4.28
C GLN A 193 16.39 -3.58 4.08
N THR A 194 15.27 -3.72 3.39
CA THR A 194 14.36 -2.63 3.14
C THR A 194 13.06 -2.82 3.92
N LEU A 195 12.64 -1.78 4.65
CA LEU A 195 11.33 -1.69 5.28
C LEU A 195 10.47 -0.69 4.51
N LYS A 196 9.29 -1.08 4.08
CA LYS A 196 8.29 -0.21 3.45
C LYS A 196 7.15 0.03 4.43
N LEU A 197 6.73 1.28 4.53
CA LEU A 197 5.63 1.72 5.40
C LEU A 197 4.56 2.44 4.57
N GLY A 198 3.31 2.23 4.94
CA GLY A 198 2.21 3.12 4.53
C GLY A 198 1.72 3.90 5.73
N ILE A 199 1.80 5.22 5.67
CA ILE A 199 1.47 6.12 6.77
C ILE A 199 0.28 6.96 6.35
N ALA A 200 -0.82 6.93 7.13
CA ALA A 200 -1.96 7.83 6.94
C ALA A 200 -1.77 9.09 7.78
N PHE A 201 -2.12 10.24 7.23
CA PHE A 201 -2.18 11.48 8.02
C PHE A 201 -3.39 11.46 8.93
N THR A 202 -3.15 11.54 10.24
CA THR A 202 -4.19 11.60 11.27
C THR A 202 -4.46 13.02 11.74
N LYS A 203 -3.45 13.91 11.66
CA LYS A 203 -3.58 15.33 11.93
C LYS A 203 -2.77 16.12 10.91
N ILE A 204 -3.45 16.87 10.07
CA ILE A 204 -2.86 17.74 9.04
C ILE A 204 -3.76 18.98 8.89
N ASP A 205 -3.15 20.14 8.72
CA ASP A 205 -3.88 21.36 8.41
C ASP A 205 -4.61 21.24 7.06
N ARG A 206 -5.86 21.69 7.00
CA ARG A 206 -6.68 21.60 5.79
C ARG A 206 -6.06 22.33 4.60
N ARG A 207 -5.45 23.49 4.82
CA ARG A 207 -4.80 24.27 3.76
C ARG A 207 -3.58 23.53 3.23
N VAL A 208 -2.81 22.87 4.12
CA VAL A 208 -1.68 22.02 3.72
C VAL A 208 -2.18 20.82 2.91
N GLN A 209 -3.27 20.19 3.32
CA GLN A 209 -3.88 19.08 2.58
C GLN A 209 -4.33 19.51 1.16
N GLU A 210 -4.96 20.67 1.03
CA GLU A 210 -5.35 21.27 -0.27
C GLU A 210 -4.11 21.57 -1.13
N ARG A 211 -3.02 22.07 -0.55
CA ARG A 211 -1.75 22.29 -1.26
C ARG A 211 -1.11 20.97 -1.74
N ILE A 212 -1.21 19.88 -0.98
CA ILE A 212 -0.74 18.56 -1.44
C ILE A 212 -1.54 18.11 -2.66
N ILE A 213 -2.87 18.29 -2.67
CA ILE A 213 -3.71 17.96 -3.82
C ILE A 213 -3.26 18.75 -5.06
N ALA A 214 -3.09 20.05 -4.92
CA ALA A 214 -2.64 20.93 -6.01
C ALA A 214 -1.23 20.53 -6.50
N TRP A 215 -0.31 20.22 -5.58
CA TRP A 215 1.04 19.77 -5.89
C TRP A 215 1.03 18.43 -6.65
N CYS A 216 0.25 17.44 -6.18
CA CYS A 216 0.12 16.14 -6.85
C CYS A 216 -0.41 16.28 -8.28
N PHE A 217 -1.39 17.16 -8.48
CA PHE A 217 -1.94 17.43 -9.81
C PHE A 217 -0.91 18.12 -10.73
N ALA A 218 -0.23 19.15 -10.23
CA ALA A 218 0.81 19.86 -10.99
C ALA A 218 1.97 18.91 -11.36
N TYR A 219 2.39 18.05 -10.44
CA TYR A 219 3.44 17.05 -10.66
C TYR A 219 3.04 16.03 -11.73
N GLN A 220 1.80 15.54 -11.69
CA GLN A 220 1.28 14.67 -12.74
C GLN A 220 1.28 15.36 -14.11
N CYS A 221 0.82 16.60 -14.18
CA CYS A 221 0.84 17.38 -15.44
C CYS A 221 2.26 17.56 -15.97
N GLN A 222 3.24 17.77 -15.09
CA GLN A 222 4.65 17.84 -15.47
C GLN A 222 5.15 16.52 -16.06
N LEU A 223 4.87 15.39 -15.40
CA LEU A 223 5.26 14.06 -15.89
C LEU A 223 4.63 13.74 -17.25
N LEU A 224 3.35 14.09 -17.45
CA LEU A 224 2.67 13.92 -18.73
C LEU A 224 3.34 14.73 -19.84
N ARG A 225 3.70 16.00 -19.59
CA ARG A 225 4.41 16.87 -20.56
C ARG A 225 5.78 16.33 -20.93
N LEU A 226 6.46 15.68 -19.99
CA LEU A 226 7.79 15.08 -20.21
C LEU A 226 7.71 13.67 -20.81
N GLY A 227 6.51 13.12 -21.06
CA GLY A 227 6.32 11.74 -21.52
C GLY A 227 6.78 10.68 -20.51
N LEU A 228 6.95 11.06 -19.25
CA LEU A 228 7.41 10.19 -18.16
C LEU A 228 6.25 9.56 -17.37
N TRP A 229 5.03 9.90 -17.69
CA TRP A 229 3.86 9.27 -17.09
C TRP A 229 3.61 7.94 -17.78
N SER A 230 3.84 6.83 -17.08
CA SER A 230 3.37 5.53 -17.50
C SER A 230 2.21 5.08 -16.61
N ASP A 231 1.13 4.61 -17.21
CA ASP A 231 0.01 3.97 -16.50
C ASP A 231 0.43 2.61 -15.90
N GLU A 232 1.65 2.15 -16.20
CA GLU A 232 2.25 0.93 -15.69
C GLU A 232 2.91 1.19 -14.33
N VAL A 233 2.09 1.01 -13.27
CA VAL A 233 2.71 0.75 -11.94
C VAL A 233 1.74 0.02 -11.02
#